data_7b76a968a9507ea0a5359660635581d3
#
_entry.id   7b76a968a9507ea0a5359660635581d3
#
_cell.length_a   1.000
_cell.length_b   1.000
_cell.length_c   1.000
_cell.angle_alpha   90.00
_cell.angle_beta   90.00
_cell.angle_gamma   90.00
#
_symmetry.space_group_name_H-M   'P 1'
#
loop_
_entity.id
_entity.type
_entity.pdbx_description
1 polymer ?
#
loop_
_entity_poly.entity_id
_entity_poly.type
_entity_poly.pdbx_seq_one_letter_code
_entity_poly.pdbx_strand_id
1 'polypeptide(L)'
;VDSFSTFNGGYDVLNGSLPFKDYWTVKGPLLDLIQAIFFKIFGISWFSYAAHASVFNSIFALATFLTLKKFNLDLKYCFIYSLLASFLMYPTYGIPFTDHHASILCMISIYCLCLAIKTDKDFYWFYLPILLFLAFFSKQTPTGYIGILVLVISLVYFSFNFKLSKIINGFLGSLFAISILALIIFLYEIPINSIILQHFLFPISLGETRLDWLFPLEFKRFVWRHKLIYLSLLIPTLILITNCFKNYKHIIICTRLGIAKVFHTISND
;
A
#
# COMPACT_ATOMS: atom_id res chain seq x y z
N VAL A 1 14.29 -20.74 7.08
CA VAL A 1 15.02 -19.70 7.87
C VAL A 1 14.17 -18.46 7.97
N ASP A 2 13.65 -17.92 6.86
CA ASP A 2 12.88 -16.68 6.87
C ASP A 2 11.52 -16.78 7.62
N SER A 3 10.95 -17.98 7.68
CA SER A 3 9.68 -18.25 8.34
C SER A 3 9.69 -17.96 9.85
N PHE A 4 10.86 -18.10 10.50
CA PHE A 4 11.01 -17.89 11.94
C PHE A 4 11.55 -16.51 12.31
N SER A 5 11.92 -15.69 11.35
CA SER A 5 12.55 -14.40 11.65
C SER A 5 11.62 -13.46 12.45
N THR A 6 10.32 -13.46 12.14
CA THR A 6 9.33 -12.68 12.90
C THR A 6 8.95 -13.35 14.23
N PHE A 7 8.98 -14.68 14.30
CA PHE A 7 8.78 -15.40 15.57
C PHE A 7 9.90 -15.05 16.56
N ASN A 8 11.16 -15.17 16.12
CA ASN A 8 12.31 -14.86 16.95
C ASN A 8 12.34 -13.38 17.34
N GLY A 9 12.14 -12.46 16.37
CA GLY A 9 12.08 -11.03 16.67
C GLY A 9 10.97 -10.67 17.67
N GLY A 10 9.78 -11.30 17.54
CA GLY A 10 8.69 -11.13 18.52
C GLY A 10 9.05 -11.68 19.91
N TYR A 11 9.78 -12.80 19.97
CA TYR A 11 10.31 -13.34 21.22
C TYR A 11 11.34 -12.42 21.86
N ASP A 12 12.29 -11.91 21.08
CA ASP A 12 13.30 -10.97 21.54
C ASP A 12 12.66 -9.70 22.11
N VAL A 13 11.69 -9.11 21.40
CA VAL A 13 10.95 -7.93 21.87
C VAL A 13 10.17 -8.22 23.16
N LEU A 14 9.53 -9.39 23.28
CA LEU A 14 8.79 -9.78 24.49
C LEU A 14 9.73 -9.85 25.71
N ASN A 15 11.01 -10.24 25.51
CA ASN A 15 12.04 -10.32 26.54
C ASN A 15 12.79 -8.98 26.75
N GLY A 16 12.35 -7.90 26.13
CA GLY A 16 12.89 -6.55 26.33
C GLY A 16 13.99 -6.14 25.36
N SER A 17 14.38 -7.00 24.40
CA SER A 17 15.34 -6.64 23.36
C SER A 17 14.69 -5.80 22.28
N LEU A 18 15.35 -4.74 21.83
CA LEU A 18 14.82 -3.77 20.89
C LEU A 18 15.43 -3.94 19.49
N PRO A 19 14.61 -3.91 18.42
CA PRO A 19 15.11 -3.89 17.05
C PRO A 19 16.01 -2.66 16.82
N PHE A 20 17.05 -2.82 16.01
CA PHE A 20 18.08 -1.83 15.71
C PHE A 20 19.01 -1.44 16.86
N LYS A 21 18.67 -1.74 18.11
CA LYS A 21 19.50 -1.48 19.29
C LYS A 21 20.19 -2.75 19.76
N ASP A 22 19.41 -3.77 20.11
CA ASP A 22 19.91 -4.99 20.77
C ASP A 22 20.08 -6.15 19.79
N TYR A 23 19.38 -6.14 18.67
CA TYR A 23 19.57 -7.14 17.61
C TYR A 23 19.48 -6.52 16.22
N TRP A 24 20.17 -7.17 15.27
CA TRP A 24 20.19 -6.76 13.86
C TRP A 24 18.88 -7.11 13.15
N THR A 25 18.28 -6.13 12.48
CA THR A 25 17.10 -6.38 11.66
C THR A 25 17.13 -5.56 10.36
N VAL A 26 17.07 -6.24 9.22
CA VAL A 26 17.02 -5.63 7.88
C VAL A 26 15.59 -5.35 7.45
N LYS A 27 14.65 -6.17 7.92
CA LYS A 27 13.21 -5.95 7.78
C LYS A 27 12.77 -4.84 8.73
N GLY A 28 11.62 -4.25 8.46
CA GLY A 28 11.04 -3.30 9.41
C GLY A 28 10.68 -3.97 10.74
N PRO A 29 10.73 -3.22 11.85
CA PRO A 29 10.50 -3.75 13.20
C PRO A 29 9.01 -4.00 13.49
N LEU A 30 8.09 -3.53 12.65
CA LEU A 30 6.66 -3.53 12.92
C LEU A 30 6.12 -4.93 13.23
N LEU A 31 6.54 -5.95 12.47
CA LEU A 31 6.04 -7.30 12.67
C LEU A 31 6.53 -7.91 13.99
N ASP A 32 7.76 -7.63 14.38
CA ASP A 32 8.35 -8.13 15.62
C ASP A 32 7.60 -7.53 16.83
N LEU A 33 7.30 -6.22 16.76
CA LEU A 33 6.52 -5.53 17.80
C LEU A 33 5.10 -6.08 17.90
N ILE A 34 4.44 -6.30 16.77
CA ILE A 34 3.08 -6.87 16.75
C ILE A 34 3.11 -8.31 17.26
N GLN A 35 4.08 -9.13 16.83
CA GLN A 35 4.19 -10.51 17.27
C GLN A 35 4.45 -10.62 18.77
N ALA A 36 5.23 -9.71 19.36
CA ALA A 36 5.42 -9.64 20.80
C ALA A 36 4.09 -9.40 21.54
N ILE A 37 3.19 -8.57 20.99
CA ILE A 37 1.85 -8.37 21.55
C ILE A 37 1.04 -9.68 21.50
N PHE A 38 1.07 -10.39 20.38
CA PHE A 38 0.38 -11.69 20.28
C PHE A 38 0.96 -12.72 21.23
N PHE A 39 2.27 -12.76 21.43
CA PHE A 39 2.90 -13.63 22.43
C PHE A 39 2.50 -13.25 23.86
N LYS A 40 2.38 -11.97 24.16
CA LYS A 40 1.95 -11.50 25.48
C LYS A 40 0.52 -11.91 25.80
N ILE A 41 -0.37 -11.94 24.78
CA ILE A 41 -1.79 -12.25 24.94
C ILE A 41 -2.05 -13.76 24.93
N PHE A 42 -1.46 -14.49 23.98
CA PHE A 42 -1.78 -15.90 23.71
C PHE A 42 -0.65 -16.87 24.11
N GLY A 43 0.44 -16.38 24.70
CA GLY A 43 1.64 -17.16 25.01
C GLY A 43 2.53 -17.41 23.80
N ILE A 44 3.78 -17.85 24.05
CA ILE A 44 4.77 -18.16 23.01
C ILE A 44 4.41 -19.51 22.40
N SER A 45 3.73 -19.50 21.27
CA SER A 45 3.24 -20.70 20.61
C SER A 45 3.05 -20.49 19.12
N TRP A 46 2.93 -21.60 18.38
CA TRP A 46 2.56 -21.54 16.96
C TRP A 46 1.17 -20.98 16.74
N PHE A 47 0.27 -21.19 17.70
CA PHE A 47 -1.09 -20.64 17.65
C PHE A 47 -1.07 -19.10 17.62
N SER A 48 -0.32 -18.47 18.53
CA SER A 48 -0.20 -17.00 18.56
C SER A 48 0.43 -16.45 17.28
N TYR A 49 1.34 -17.21 16.68
CA TYR A 49 1.98 -16.85 15.42
C TYR A 49 0.99 -16.91 14.25
N ALA A 50 0.21 -17.97 14.14
CA ALA A 50 -0.85 -18.10 13.13
C ALA A 50 -2.00 -17.10 13.37
N ALA A 51 -2.35 -16.81 14.64
CA ALA A 51 -3.37 -15.84 15.00
C ALA A 51 -2.99 -14.42 14.51
N HIS A 52 -1.71 -14.02 14.63
CA HIS A 52 -1.22 -12.76 14.07
C HIS A 52 -1.51 -12.66 12.57
N ALA A 53 -1.10 -13.66 11.78
CA ALA A 53 -1.35 -13.67 10.34
C ALA A 53 -2.84 -13.62 9.99
N SER A 54 -3.66 -14.39 10.73
CA SER A 54 -5.11 -14.49 10.51
C SER A 54 -5.83 -13.17 10.82
N VAL A 55 -5.46 -12.49 11.88
CA VAL A 55 -6.02 -11.17 12.24
C VAL A 55 -5.70 -10.13 11.17
N PHE A 56 -4.46 -10.07 10.69
CA PHE A 56 -4.09 -9.14 9.62
C PHE A 56 -4.83 -9.44 8.31
N ASN A 57 -4.98 -10.70 7.96
CA ASN A 57 -5.75 -11.09 6.80
C ASN A 57 -7.24 -10.73 6.94
N SER A 58 -7.81 -10.87 8.13
CA SER A 58 -9.18 -10.45 8.43
C SER A 58 -9.36 -8.93 8.35
N ILE A 59 -8.39 -8.15 8.82
CA ILE A 59 -8.36 -6.68 8.66
C ILE A 59 -8.37 -6.32 7.18
N PHE A 60 -7.58 -7.00 6.36
CA PHE A 60 -7.57 -6.78 4.92
C PHE A 60 -8.91 -7.10 4.25
N ALA A 61 -9.52 -8.24 4.61
CA ALA A 61 -10.85 -8.61 4.11
C ALA A 61 -11.89 -7.55 4.48
N LEU A 62 -11.90 -7.09 5.73
CA LEU A 62 -12.80 -6.05 6.20
C LEU A 62 -12.56 -4.71 5.48
N ALA A 63 -11.31 -4.30 5.31
CA ALA A 63 -10.96 -3.08 4.58
C ALA A 63 -11.45 -3.15 3.12
N THR A 64 -11.29 -4.31 2.47
CA THR A 64 -11.79 -4.56 1.11
C THR A 64 -13.31 -4.44 1.07
N PHE A 65 -14.02 -5.12 1.98
CA PHE A 65 -15.48 -5.05 2.07
C PHE A 65 -15.99 -3.63 2.25
N LEU A 66 -15.43 -2.89 3.20
CA LEU A 66 -15.84 -1.51 3.49
C LEU A 66 -15.57 -0.57 2.31
N THR A 67 -14.45 -0.77 1.63
CA THR A 67 -14.09 0.01 0.43
C THR A 67 -15.07 -0.25 -0.69
N LEU A 68 -15.35 -1.50 -1.04
CA LEU A 68 -16.30 -1.86 -2.10
C LEU A 68 -17.71 -1.35 -1.78
N LYS A 69 -18.15 -1.43 -0.52
CA LYS A 69 -19.41 -0.85 -0.06
C LYS A 69 -19.47 0.67 -0.30
N LYS A 70 -18.37 1.38 -0.04
CA LYS A 70 -18.26 2.83 -0.32
C LYS A 70 -18.27 3.14 -1.83
N PHE A 71 -17.94 2.17 -2.67
CA PHE A 71 -18.09 2.24 -4.13
C PHE A 71 -19.48 1.87 -4.63
N ASN A 72 -20.44 1.68 -3.71
CA ASN A 72 -21.85 1.35 -4.00
C ASN A 72 -22.04 0.00 -4.73
N LEU A 73 -21.14 -0.97 -4.48
CA LEU A 73 -21.41 -2.34 -4.90
C LEU A 73 -22.46 -2.98 -3.97
N ASP A 74 -23.25 -3.91 -4.51
CA ASP A 74 -24.18 -4.70 -3.73
C ASP A 74 -23.45 -5.49 -2.64
N LEU A 75 -24.05 -5.60 -1.46
CA LEU A 75 -23.46 -6.28 -0.30
C LEU A 75 -22.99 -7.70 -0.61
N LYS A 76 -23.75 -8.41 -1.45
CA LYS A 76 -23.39 -9.75 -1.92
C LYS A 76 -22.02 -9.77 -2.63
N TYR A 77 -21.81 -8.86 -3.54
CA TYR A 77 -20.53 -8.76 -4.26
C TYR A 77 -19.42 -8.23 -3.36
N CYS A 78 -19.72 -7.27 -2.46
CA CYS A 78 -18.76 -6.83 -1.46
C CYS A 78 -18.25 -8.00 -0.62
N PHE A 79 -19.14 -8.88 -0.16
CA PHE A 79 -18.78 -10.05 0.62
C PHE A 79 -17.95 -11.07 -0.18
N ILE A 80 -18.41 -11.42 -1.40
CA ILE A 80 -17.70 -12.39 -2.26
C ILE A 80 -16.29 -11.90 -2.58
N TYR A 81 -16.14 -10.64 -3.01
CA TYR A 81 -14.82 -10.12 -3.39
C TYR A 81 -13.90 -9.93 -2.19
N SER A 82 -14.41 -9.55 -1.01
CA SER A 82 -13.58 -9.46 0.19
C SER A 82 -13.10 -10.84 0.66
N LEU A 83 -13.95 -11.87 0.54
CA LEU A 83 -13.59 -13.24 0.85
C LEU A 83 -12.54 -13.76 -0.13
N LEU A 84 -12.72 -13.55 -1.44
CA LEU A 84 -11.73 -13.91 -2.45
C LEU A 84 -10.40 -13.18 -2.22
N ALA A 85 -10.43 -11.89 -1.92
CA ALA A 85 -9.24 -11.12 -1.59
C ALA A 85 -8.52 -11.70 -0.37
N SER A 86 -9.26 -12.09 0.67
CA SER A 86 -8.72 -12.75 1.85
C SER A 86 -8.02 -14.08 1.52
N PHE A 87 -8.63 -14.91 0.68
CA PHE A 87 -8.00 -16.18 0.25
C PHE A 87 -6.74 -15.94 -0.58
N LEU A 88 -6.76 -14.99 -1.51
CA LEU A 88 -5.61 -14.67 -2.36
C LEU A 88 -4.44 -14.07 -1.58
N MET A 89 -4.74 -13.30 -0.51
CA MET A 89 -3.74 -12.67 0.34
C MET A 89 -3.39 -13.49 1.58
N TYR A 90 -3.95 -14.70 1.73
CA TYR A 90 -3.60 -15.54 2.88
C TYR A 90 -2.12 -15.97 2.78
N PRO A 91 -1.33 -15.77 3.84
CA PRO A 91 0.10 -16.04 3.76
C PRO A 91 0.38 -17.53 3.63
N THR A 92 1.39 -17.86 2.84
CA THR A 92 1.89 -19.23 2.72
C THR A 92 2.25 -19.76 4.12
N TYR A 93 1.84 -20.97 4.41
CA TYR A 93 1.99 -21.64 5.72
C TYR A 93 1.22 -20.99 6.89
N GLY A 94 0.35 -20.00 6.65
CA GLY A 94 -0.46 -19.36 7.69
C GLY A 94 0.33 -18.58 8.74
N ILE A 95 1.51 -18.06 8.39
CA ILE A 95 2.40 -17.33 9.28
C ILE A 95 2.63 -15.89 8.78
N PRO A 96 2.92 -14.94 9.68
CA PRO A 96 3.18 -13.57 9.27
C PRO A 96 4.51 -13.44 8.53
N PHE A 97 4.46 -12.90 7.31
CA PHE A 97 5.63 -12.54 6.51
C PHE A 97 5.69 -11.03 6.32
N THR A 98 6.89 -10.48 6.30
CA THR A 98 7.11 -9.04 6.11
C THR A 98 6.57 -8.53 4.78
N ASP A 99 6.80 -9.26 3.68
CA ASP A 99 6.26 -8.93 2.35
C ASP A 99 4.74 -8.92 2.33
N HIS A 100 4.12 -9.89 2.99
CA HIS A 100 2.69 -10.03 3.08
C HIS A 100 2.05 -8.86 3.85
N HIS A 101 2.60 -8.51 5.03
CA HIS A 101 2.11 -7.38 5.82
C HIS A 101 2.30 -6.05 5.10
N ALA A 102 3.47 -5.82 4.49
CA ALA A 102 3.70 -4.64 3.69
C ALA A 102 2.72 -4.55 2.52
N SER A 103 2.44 -5.68 1.83
CA SER A 103 1.46 -5.73 0.74
C SER A 103 0.04 -5.43 1.21
N ILE A 104 -0.40 -5.97 2.35
CA ILE A 104 -1.70 -5.66 2.96
C ILE A 104 -1.81 -4.17 3.26
N LEU A 105 -0.83 -3.60 3.95
CA LEU A 105 -0.83 -2.18 4.31
C LEU A 105 -0.76 -1.27 3.07
N CYS A 106 0.00 -1.65 2.05
CA CYS A 106 0.02 -0.97 0.76
C CYS A 106 -1.35 -1.01 0.06
N MET A 107 -2.03 -2.16 0.05
CA MET A 107 -3.37 -2.28 -0.53
C MET A 107 -4.39 -1.44 0.24
N ILE A 108 -4.34 -1.43 1.58
CA ILE A 108 -5.19 -0.57 2.39
C ILE A 108 -4.87 0.92 2.13
N SER A 109 -3.62 1.28 1.88
CA SER A 109 -3.21 2.64 1.48
C SER A 109 -3.82 3.02 0.12
N ILE A 110 -3.81 2.12 -0.85
CA ILE A 110 -4.48 2.32 -2.15
C ILE A 110 -5.99 2.50 -1.96
N TYR A 111 -6.63 1.69 -1.11
CA TYR A 111 -8.05 1.85 -0.78
C TYR A 111 -8.32 3.21 -0.13
N CYS A 112 -7.45 3.63 0.78
CA CYS A 112 -7.52 4.94 1.42
C CYS A 112 -7.43 6.06 0.38
N LEU A 113 -6.48 6.00 -0.57
CA LEU A 113 -6.37 6.95 -1.68
C LEU A 113 -7.62 6.98 -2.55
N CYS A 114 -8.13 5.81 -2.95
CA CYS A 114 -9.35 5.70 -3.74
C CYS A 114 -10.56 6.33 -3.03
N LEU A 115 -10.67 6.11 -1.71
CA LEU A 115 -11.72 6.71 -0.89
C LEU A 115 -11.51 8.23 -0.70
N ALA A 116 -10.27 8.68 -0.56
CA ALA A 116 -9.93 10.11 -0.49
C ALA A 116 -10.38 10.86 -1.74
N ILE A 117 -10.14 10.27 -2.91
CA ILE A 117 -10.54 10.83 -4.21
C ILE A 117 -12.07 10.78 -4.37
N LYS A 118 -12.69 9.62 -4.08
CA LYS A 118 -14.13 9.41 -4.31
C LYS A 118 -15.01 10.21 -3.36
N THR A 119 -14.67 10.26 -2.07
CA THR A 119 -15.56 10.83 -1.04
C THR A 119 -15.26 12.28 -0.72
N ASP A 120 -14.16 12.81 -1.23
CA ASP A 120 -13.66 14.17 -1.00
C ASP A 120 -13.40 14.52 0.49
N LYS A 121 -13.23 13.50 1.35
CA LYS A 121 -13.03 13.68 2.80
C LYS A 121 -11.57 13.82 3.16
N ASP A 122 -11.26 14.83 3.92
CA ASP A 122 -9.90 15.22 4.30
C ASP A 122 -9.19 14.19 5.19
N PHE A 123 -9.92 13.47 6.06
CA PHE A 123 -9.31 12.50 6.97
C PHE A 123 -8.60 11.33 6.26
N TYR A 124 -9.01 10.95 5.05
CA TYR A 124 -8.31 9.92 4.28
C TYR A 124 -6.91 10.36 3.88
N TRP A 125 -6.73 11.65 3.58
CA TRP A 125 -5.42 12.22 3.28
C TRP A 125 -4.50 12.20 4.51
N PHE A 126 -5.05 12.32 5.71
CA PHE A 126 -4.30 12.17 6.96
C PHE A 126 -3.85 10.73 7.19
N TYR A 127 -4.73 9.74 7.01
CA TYR A 127 -4.37 8.33 7.25
C TYR A 127 -3.47 7.72 6.18
N LEU A 128 -3.51 8.23 4.95
CA LEU A 128 -2.76 7.69 3.82
C LEU A 128 -1.24 7.59 4.08
N PRO A 129 -0.53 8.66 4.49
CA PRO A 129 0.90 8.57 4.78
C PRO A 129 1.20 7.72 6.02
N ILE A 130 0.32 7.66 7.01
CA ILE A 130 0.49 6.79 8.19
C ILE A 130 0.49 5.32 7.76
N LEU A 131 -0.44 4.91 6.89
CA LEU A 131 -0.51 3.54 6.38
C LEU A 131 0.73 3.18 5.55
N LEU A 132 1.20 4.09 4.69
CA LEU A 132 2.43 3.91 3.94
C LEU A 132 3.65 3.82 4.85
N PHE A 133 3.70 4.60 5.91
CA PHE A 133 4.75 4.54 6.91
C PHE A 133 4.77 3.18 7.62
N LEU A 134 3.63 2.69 8.08
CA LEU A 134 3.52 1.36 8.69
C LEU A 134 3.91 0.25 7.70
N ALA A 135 3.51 0.37 6.43
CA ALA A 135 3.93 -0.54 5.38
C ALA A 135 5.45 -0.54 5.19
N PHE A 136 6.08 0.64 5.18
CA PHE A 136 7.52 0.80 5.05
C PHE A 136 8.29 0.17 6.22
N PHE A 137 7.78 0.30 7.44
CA PHE A 137 8.32 -0.36 8.63
C PHE A 137 7.94 -1.84 8.77
N SER A 138 7.13 -2.36 7.84
CA SER A 138 7.00 -3.81 7.62
C SER A 138 8.07 -4.30 6.64
N LYS A 139 8.13 -3.69 5.44
CA LYS A 139 9.17 -3.95 4.44
C LYS A 139 9.27 -2.79 3.43
N GLN A 140 10.52 -2.42 3.10
CA GLN A 140 10.81 -1.26 2.25
C GLN A 140 10.41 -1.45 0.80
N THR A 141 10.74 -2.61 0.21
CA THR A 141 10.69 -2.81 -1.25
C THR A 141 9.28 -2.66 -1.85
N PRO A 142 8.22 -3.37 -1.41
CA PRO A 142 6.90 -3.17 -2.00
C PRO A 142 6.37 -1.77 -1.70
N THR A 143 6.67 -1.24 -0.51
CA THR A 143 6.16 0.06 -0.07
C THR A 143 6.77 1.22 -0.84
N GLY A 144 8.05 1.16 -1.19
CA GLY A 144 8.70 2.20 -1.99
C GLY A 144 8.02 2.41 -3.34
N TYR A 145 7.74 1.33 -4.07
CA TYR A 145 7.04 1.39 -5.36
C TYR A 145 5.61 1.91 -5.24
N ILE A 146 4.87 1.41 -4.26
CA ILE A 146 3.48 1.87 -4.01
C ILE A 146 3.46 3.31 -3.51
N GLY A 147 4.41 3.71 -2.68
CA GLY A 147 4.56 5.10 -2.21
C GLY A 147 4.77 6.07 -3.36
N ILE A 148 5.64 5.74 -4.31
CA ILE A 148 5.85 6.55 -5.53
C ILE A 148 4.56 6.62 -6.36
N LEU A 149 3.89 5.49 -6.57
CA LEU A 149 2.63 5.45 -7.31
C LEU A 149 1.55 6.32 -6.64
N VAL A 150 1.38 6.20 -5.32
CA VAL A 150 0.44 7.02 -4.53
C VAL A 150 0.78 8.50 -4.64
N LEU A 151 2.06 8.86 -4.55
CA LEU A 151 2.53 10.23 -4.71
C LEU A 151 2.18 10.79 -6.09
N VAL A 152 2.50 10.06 -7.16
CA VAL A 152 2.20 10.47 -8.54
C VAL A 152 0.70 10.67 -8.75
N ILE A 153 -0.13 9.71 -8.31
CA ILE A 153 -1.59 9.83 -8.42
C ILE A 153 -2.11 11.02 -7.62
N SER A 154 -1.57 11.25 -6.42
CA SER A 154 -1.95 12.39 -5.58
C SER A 154 -1.59 13.73 -6.23
N LEU A 155 -0.39 13.84 -6.83
CA LEU A 155 0.04 15.04 -7.55
C LEU A 155 -0.86 15.31 -8.78
N VAL A 156 -1.17 14.26 -9.55
CA VAL A 156 -2.10 14.38 -10.68
C VAL A 156 -3.50 14.79 -10.19
N TYR A 157 -4.00 14.20 -9.11
CA TYR A 157 -5.29 14.58 -8.55
C TYR A 157 -5.31 16.06 -8.11
N PHE A 158 -4.28 16.52 -7.42
CA PHE A 158 -4.20 17.91 -6.94
C PHE A 158 -3.98 18.94 -8.07
N SER A 159 -3.41 18.54 -9.20
CA SER A 159 -3.29 19.44 -10.37
C SER A 159 -4.66 19.81 -10.95
N PHE A 160 -5.68 18.94 -10.79
CA PHE A 160 -7.05 19.19 -11.27
C PHE A 160 -8.03 19.62 -10.14
N ASN A 161 -7.75 19.21 -8.90
CA ASN A 161 -8.64 19.39 -7.75
C ASN A 161 -7.86 19.93 -6.53
N PHE A 162 -7.26 21.10 -6.70
CA PHE A 162 -6.46 21.72 -5.65
C PHE A 162 -7.32 22.12 -4.45
N LYS A 163 -7.00 21.52 -3.28
CA LYS A 163 -7.59 21.89 -1.98
C LYS A 163 -6.49 21.86 -0.92
N LEU A 164 -6.16 23.02 -0.39
CA LEU A 164 -5.10 23.19 0.60
C LEU A 164 -5.33 22.32 1.85
N SER A 165 -6.59 22.18 2.30
CA SER A 165 -6.93 21.35 3.46
C SER A 165 -6.46 19.90 3.34
N LYS A 166 -6.57 19.31 2.17
CA LYS A 166 -6.12 17.92 1.90
C LYS A 166 -4.60 17.78 1.96
N ILE A 167 -3.89 18.75 1.41
CA ILE A 167 -2.42 18.77 1.44
C ILE A 167 -1.95 18.92 2.89
N ILE A 168 -2.58 19.85 3.66
CA ILE A 168 -2.29 20.02 5.08
C ILE A 168 -2.56 18.73 5.85
N ASN A 169 -3.69 18.04 5.61
CA ASN A 169 -3.98 16.76 6.26
C ASN A 169 -2.96 15.68 5.93
N GLY A 170 -2.52 15.57 4.66
CA GLY A 170 -1.45 14.66 4.27
C GLY A 170 -0.13 14.97 4.96
N PHE A 171 0.23 16.25 5.06
CA PHE A 171 1.41 16.69 5.79
C PHE A 171 1.30 16.39 7.29
N LEU A 172 0.16 16.68 7.92
CA LEU A 172 -0.08 16.37 9.35
C LEU A 172 -0.01 14.86 9.62
N GLY A 173 -0.56 14.03 8.72
CA GLY A 173 -0.45 12.57 8.84
C GLY A 173 1.01 12.08 8.75
N SER A 174 1.81 12.66 7.85
CA SER A 174 3.24 12.37 7.74
C SER A 174 4.00 12.81 8.98
N LEU A 175 3.73 14.01 9.46
CA LEU A 175 4.35 14.58 10.68
C LEU A 175 3.99 13.74 11.90
N PHE A 176 2.74 13.31 12.04
CA PHE A 176 2.30 12.42 13.11
C PHE A 176 3.05 11.10 13.12
N ALA A 177 3.19 10.44 11.95
CA ALA A 177 3.92 9.19 11.85
C ALA A 177 5.41 9.33 12.21
N ILE A 178 6.05 10.39 11.71
CA ILE A 178 7.45 10.70 12.03
C ILE A 178 7.62 11.05 13.52
N SER A 179 6.68 11.81 14.10
CA SER A 179 6.73 12.17 15.53
C SER A 179 6.63 10.95 16.44
N ILE A 180 5.78 9.98 16.12
CA ILE A 180 5.70 8.71 16.86
C ILE A 180 7.04 7.96 16.77
N LEU A 181 7.65 7.86 15.57
CA LEU A 181 8.96 7.22 15.43
C LEU A 181 10.03 7.94 16.25
N ALA A 182 10.08 9.27 16.15
CA ALA A 182 11.04 10.08 16.91
C ALA A 182 10.86 9.90 18.43
N LEU A 183 9.62 9.82 18.90
CA LEU A 183 9.31 9.55 20.29
C LEU A 183 9.80 8.16 20.73
N ILE A 184 9.57 7.12 19.92
CA ILE A 184 10.04 5.76 20.18
C ILE A 184 11.58 5.74 20.24
N ILE A 185 12.26 6.35 19.26
CA ILE A 185 13.72 6.44 19.22
C ILE A 185 14.24 7.12 20.46
N PHE A 186 13.64 8.24 20.89
CA PHE A 186 14.04 9.00 22.07
C PHE A 186 13.82 8.20 23.36
N LEU A 187 12.62 7.64 23.57
CA LEU A 187 12.28 6.90 24.81
C LEU A 187 13.10 5.64 25.02
N TYR A 188 13.45 4.96 23.94
CA TYR A 188 14.19 3.69 23.99
C TYR A 188 15.68 3.83 23.64
N GLU A 189 16.14 5.05 23.42
CA GLU A 189 17.55 5.36 23.11
C GLU A 189 18.09 4.52 21.94
N ILE A 190 17.29 4.37 20.87
CA ILE A 190 17.69 3.60 19.70
C ILE A 190 18.70 4.41 18.88
N PRO A 191 19.91 3.86 18.58
CA PRO A 191 20.88 4.61 17.81
C PRO A 191 20.40 4.89 16.37
N ILE A 192 20.28 6.16 15.99
CA ILE A 192 19.82 6.57 14.65
C ILE A 192 20.74 5.96 13.57
N ASN A 193 22.04 5.91 13.79
CA ASN A 193 22.99 5.29 12.87
C ASN A 193 22.69 3.81 12.60
N SER A 194 22.21 3.09 13.61
CA SER A 194 21.79 1.69 13.45
C SER A 194 20.57 1.57 12.56
N ILE A 195 19.59 2.46 12.71
CA ILE A 195 18.40 2.49 11.84
C ILE A 195 18.82 2.79 10.39
N ILE A 196 19.66 3.80 10.19
CA ILE A 196 20.13 4.17 8.85
C ILE A 196 20.91 3.01 8.22
N LEU A 197 21.81 2.39 8.97
CA LEU A 197 22.62 1.29 8.47
C LEU A 197 21.77 0.06 8.14
N GLN A 198 20.93 -0.37 9.08
CA GLN A 198 20.22 -1.64 8.97
C GLN A 198 18.98 -1.56 8.06
N HIS A 199 18.25 -0.44 8.12
CA HIS A 199 16.96 -0.31 7.42
C HIS A 199 17.07 0.38 6.06
N PHE A 200 18.15 1.16 5.79
CA PHE A 200 18.34 1.85 4.53
C PHE A 200 19.59 1.36 3.78
N LEU A 201 20.78 1.51 4.35
CA LEU A 201 22.02 1.27 3.60
C LEU A 201 22.23 -0.22 3.26
N PHE A 202 21.99 -1.11 4.21
CA PHE A 202 22.17 -2.54 3.97
C PHE A 202 21.18 -3.11 2.92
N PRO A 203 19.88 -2.79 2.94
CA PRO A 203 18.98 -3.18 1.85
C PRO A 203 19.37 -2.63 0.48
N ILE A 204 19.92 -1.41 0.40
CA ILE A 204 20.42 -0.83 -0.84
C ILE A 204 21.59 -1.66 -1.39
N SER A 205 22.58 -1.98 -0.56
CA SER A 205 23.73 -2.79 -0.98
C SER A 205 23.35 -4.20 -1.43
N LEU A 206 22.34 -4.82 -0.78
CA LEU A 206 21.76 -6.08 -1.24
C LEU A 206 21.02 -5.93 -2.56
N GLY A 207 20.40 -4.77 -2.80
CA GLY A 207 19.73 -4.45 -4.05
C GLY A 207 20.69 -4.36 -5.22
N GLU A 208 21.84 -3.72 -5.05
CA GLU A 208 22.89 -3.59 -6.04
C GLU A 208 23.38 -4.97 -6.52
N THR A 209 23.71 -5.86 -5.60
CA THR A 209 24.11 -7.24 -5.94
C THR A 209 23.02 -8.06 -6.62
N ARG A 210 21.75 -7.75 -6.38
CA ARG A 210 20.61 -8.43 -7.03
C ARG A 210 20.30 -7.90 -8.42
N LEU A 211 20.66 -6.65 -8.74
CA LEU A 211 20.46 -6.10 -10.07
C LEU A 211 21.21 -6.92 -11.13
N ASP A 212 22.39 -7.41 -10.82
CA ASP A 212 23.19 -8.26 -11.72
C ASP A 212 22.50 -9.61 -12.03
N TRP A 213 21.61 -10.06 -11.13
CA TRP A 213 20.83 -11.29 -11.28
C TRP A 213 19.46 -11.08 -11.92
N LEU A 214 18.95 -9.83 -11.89
CA LEU A 214 17.65 -9.48 -12.47
C LEU A 214 17.72 -9.20 -13.97
N PHE A 215 18.90 -8.86 -14.48
CA PHE A 215 19.17 -8.67 -15.90
C PHE A 215 19.99 -9.86 -16.45
N PRO A 216 19.38 -11.02 -16.64
CA PRO A 216 18.69 -11.39 -17.87
C PRO A 216 17.23 -11.69 -17.59
N LEU A 217 16.37 -10.70 -17.67
CA LEU A 217 14.93 -10.91 -17.70
C LEU A 217 14.62 -11.77 -18.93
N GLU A 218 14.46 -13.08 -18.73
CA GLU A 218 13.77 -13.90 -19.70
C GLU A 218 12.33 -13.38 -19.80
N PHE A 219 12.11 -12.41 -20.68
CA PHE A 219 10.82 -11.75 -20.90
C PHE A 219 9.68 -12.77 -21.02
N LYS A 220 9.94 -13.90 -21.69
CA LYS A 220 9.00 -15.02 -21.82
C LYS A 220 8.61 -15.60 -20.46
N ARG A 221 9.57 -15.80 -19.54
CA ARG A 221 9.34 -16.33 -18.19
C ARG A 221 8.58 -15.34 -17.33
N PHE A 222 8.89 -14.05 -17.45
CA PHE A 222 8.20 -12.98 -16.74
C PHE A 222 6.73 -12.90 -17.18
N VAL A 223 6.44 -12.86 -18.48
CA VAL A 223 5.08 -12.82 -19.03
C VAL A 223 4.28 -14.06 -18.60
N TRP A 224 4.85 -15.27 -18.71
CA TRP A 224 4.16 -16.49 -18.30
C TRP A 224 3.83 -16.53 -16.80
N ARG A 225 4.73 -16.07 -15.96
CA ARG A 225 4.52 -16.06 -14.50
C ARG A 225 3.39 -15.11 -14.09
N HIS A 226 3.21 -14.01 -14.78
CA HIS A 226 2.22 -12.97 -14.45
C HIS A 226 1.00 -12.96 -15.41
N LYS A 227 0.82 -13.98 -16.22
CA LYS A 227 -0.24 -14.06 -17.25
C LYS A 227 -1.65 -13.77 -16.72
N LEU A 228 -2.00 -14.22 -15.52
CA LEU A 228 -3.31 -13.96 -14.92
C LEU A 228 -3.50 -12.49 -14.55
N ILE A 229 -2.44 -11.81 -14.12
CA ILE A 229 -2.48 -10.37 -13.84
C ILE A 229 -2.74 -9.60 -15.13
N TYR A 230 -2.01 -9.91 -16.20
CA TYR A 230 -2.23 -9.25 -17.50
C TYR A 230 -3.62 -9.52 -18.06
N LEU A 231 -4.11 -10.74 -17.93
CA LEU A 231 -5.45 -11.11 -18.36
C LEU A 231 -6.52 -10.36 -17.57
N SER A 232 -6.37 -10.24 -16.25
CA SER A 232 -7.32 -9.50 -15.41
C SER A 232 -7.33 -8.00 -15.68
N LEU A 233 -6.20 -7.42 -16.11
CA LEU A 233 -6.09 -6.01 -16.47
C LEU A 233 -6.58 -5.71 -17.89
N LEU A 234 -6.63 -6.70 -18.76
CA LEU A 234 -6.99 -6.51 -20.17
C LEU A 234 -8.42 -5.96 -20.33
N ILE A 235 -9.40 -6.53 -19.64
CA ILE A 235 -10.80 -6.11 -19.73
C ILE A 235 -11.00 -4.68 -19.19
N PRO A 236 -10.56 -4.32 -17.96
CA PRO A 236 -10.67 -2.94 -17.49
C PRO A 236 -9.96 -1.93 -18.38
N THR A 237 -8.78 -2.28 -18.91
CA THR A 237 -8.02 -1.40 -19.82
C THR A 237 -8.79 -1.16 -21.12
N LEU A 238 -9.37 -2.20 -21.73
CA LEU A 238 -10.19 -2.06 -22.93
C LEU A 238 -11.43 -1.20 -22.68
N ILE A 239 -12.10 -1.37 -21.53
CA ILE A 239 -13.24 -0.54 -21.14
C ILE A 239 -12.80 0.93 -20.97
N LEU A 240 -11.70 1.19 -20.31
CA LEU A 240 -11.16 2.55 -20.15
C LEU A 240 -10.84 3.18 -21.51
N ILE A 241 -10.13 2.47 -22.38
CA ILE A 241 -9.78 2.93 -23.73
C ILE A 241 -11.06 3.26 -24.52
N THR A 242 -12.05 2.35 -24.54
CA THR A 242 -13.30 2.58 -25.29
C THR A 242 -14.09 3.76 -24.75
N ASN A 243 -14.12 3.97 -23.43
CA ASN A 243 -14.76 5.11 -22.81
C ASN A 243 -14.02 6.42 -23.10
N CYS A 244 -12.69 6.42 -23.07
CA CYS A 244 -11.91 7.58 -23.49
C CYS A 244 -12.17 7.96 -24.95
N PHE A 245 -12.22 6.99 -25.86
CA PHE A 245 -12.54 7.24 -27.28
C PHE A 245 -13.99 7.76 -27.49
N LYS A 246 -14.97 7.25 -26.75
CA LYS A 246 -16.34 7.77 -26.79
C LYS A 246 -16.39 9.22 -26.31
N ASN A 247 -15.78 9.54 -25.19
CA ASN A 247 -15.77 10.90 -24.66
C ASN A 247 -15.03 11.86 -25.59
N TYR A 248 -13.90 11.43 -26.18
CA TYR A 248 -13.16 12.23 -27.15
C TYR A 248 -13.99 12.55 -28.40
N LYS A 249 -14.74 11.58 -28.95
CA LYS A 249 -15.70 11.84 -30.05
C LYS A 249 -16.79 12.82 -29.65
N HIS A 250 -17.34 12.73 -28.44
CA HIS A 250 -18.33 13.68 -27.93
C HIS A 250 -17.76 15.10 -27.82
N ILE A 251 -16.53 15.25 -27.30
CA ILE A 251 -15.88 16.56 -27.20
C ILE A 251 -15.65 17.16 -28.59
N ILE A 252 -15.20 16.39 -29.59
CA ILE A 252 -15.00 16.85 -30.96
C ILE A 252 -16.33 17.25 -31.59
N ILE A 253 -17.40 16.49 -31.37
CA ILE A 253 -18.74 16.81 -31.90
C ILE A 253 -19.27 18.10 -31.26
N CYS A 254 -19.12 18.26 -29.93
CA CYS A 254 -19.54 19.46 -29.22
C CYS A 254 -18.75 20.71 -29.66
N THR A 255 -17.46 20.59 -29.88
CA THR A 255 -16.63 21.70 -30.39
C THR A 255 -16.95 22.03 -31.81
N ARG A 256 -17.19 21.07 -32.71
CA ARG A 256 -17.63 21.31 -34.09
C ARG A 256 -18.99 21.95 -34.15
N LEU A 257 -19.94 21.50 -33.32
CA LEU A 257 -21.27 22.10 -33.23
C LEU A 257 -21.22 23.52 -32.63
N GLY A 258 -20.36 23.76 -31.65
CA GLY A 258 -20.11 25.09 -31.08
C GLY A 258 -19.52 26.06 -32.11
N ILE A 259 -18.53 25.63 -32.87
CA ILE A 259 -17.90 26.42 -33.95
C ILE A 259 -18.91 26.68 -35.07
N ALA A 260 -19.73 25.68 -35.47
CA ALA A 260 -20.76 25.85 -36.48
C ALA A 260 -21.84 26.88 -36.07
N LYS A 261 -22.25 26.90 -34.79
CA LYS A 261 -23.15 27.91 -34.25
C LYS A 261 -22.54 29.32 -34.29
N VAL A 262 -21.27 29.47 -33.93
CA VAL A 262 -20.58 30.78 -33.97
C VAL A 262 -20.48 31.30 -35.41
N PHE A 263 -20.17 30.45 -36.39
CA PHE A 263 -20.13 30.84 -37.79
C PHE A 263 -21.50 31.20 -38.35
N HIS A 264 -22.57 30.55 -37.91
CA HIS A 264 -23.93 30.86 -38.35
C HIS A 264 -24.43 32.20 -37.78
N THR A 265 -23.99 32.58 -36.60
CA THR A 265 -24.32 33.89 -35.99
C THR A 265 -23.57 35.03 -36.69
N ILE A 266 -22.30 34.82 -37.09
CA ILE A 266 -21.48 35.83 -37.76
C ILE A 266 -21.91 36.04 -39.22
N SER A 267 -22.58 35.06 -39.87
CA SER A 267 -23.01 35.19 -41.28
C SER A 267 -24.40 35.81 -41.42
N ASN A 268 -25.14 36.09 -40.33
CA ASN A 268 -26.48 36.70 -40.33
C ASN A 268 -26.48 38.11 -39.76
N ASP A 269 -25.34 38.67 -39.39
CA ASP A 269 -25.08 40.08 -39.12
C ASP A 269 -24.32 40.72 -40.33
#